data_0db9dd6e9e4b0d577d20fe62e269996f
#
_entry.id   0db9dd6e9e4b0d577d20fe62e269996f
#
_cell.length_a   1.000
_cell.length_b   1.000
_cell.length_c   1.000
_cell.angle_alpha   90.00
_cell.angle_beta   90.00
_cell.angle_gamma   90.00
#
_symmetry.space_group_name_H-M   'P 1'
#
loop_
_entity.id
_entity.type
_entity.pdbx_description
1 polymer ?
#
loop_
_entity_poly.entity_id
_entity_poly.type
_entity_poly.pdbx_seq_one_letter_code
_entity_poly.pdbx_strand_id
1 'polypeptide(L)'
;ASSAASDVYKRQKKHGVKLRGTAEAAEIIKRAYTADGQANGSHTNAATDSQNVFEIMGDDDFNTEYLDLVLSVKIVNNVQEAISHINHFGSHHTDCIVTENADTADLFMQLVDSAGVYQNCSTRFADGFRYGFGAEVGISTSKIHARGPVGLEGLVTYKYKLYGHGQIVDDYATGKKQFHFKDL
;
A
#
# COMPACT_ATOMS: atom_id res chain seq x y z
N ALA A 1 16.74 5.57 -12.94
CA ALA A 1 16.85 5.57 -11.47
C ALA A 1 17.24 6.94 -10.90
N SER A 2 18.11 7.72 -11.55
CA SER A 2 18.56 9.01 -11.00
C SER A 2 17.50 10.13 -11.05
N SER A 3 16.64 10.17 -12.07
CA SER A 3 15.60 11.20 -12.21
C SER A 3 14.50 11.04 -11.16
N ALA A 4 13.98 9.83 -10.96
CA ALA A 4 12.94 9.56 -9.97
C ALA A 4 13.42 9.88 -8.53
N ALA A 5 14.64 9.51 -8.17
CA ALA A 5 15.22 9.82 -6.87
C ALA A 5 15.41 11.34 -6.66
N SER A 6 15.80 12.08 -7.72
CA SER A 6 15.91 13.53 -7.71
C SER A 6 14.55 14.21 -7.47
N ASP A 7 13.52 13.76 -8.15
CA ASP A 7 12.17 14.34 -8.04
C ASP A 7 11.55 14.07 -6.66
N VAL A 8 11.69 12.84 -6.14
CA VAL A 8 11.30 12.50 -4.76
C VAL A 8 12.00 13.43 -3.78
N TYR A 9 13.32 13.56 -3.88
CA TYR A 9 14.10 14.41 -2.97
C TYR A 9 13.64 15.88 -2.99
N LYS A 10 13.50 16.49 -4.17
CA LYS A 10 13.10 17.90 -4.31
C LYS A 10 11.76 18.19 -3.66
N ARG A 11 10.79 17.30 -3.88
CA ARG A 11 9.47 17.46 -3.30
C ARG A 11 9.48 17.31 -1.78
N GLN A 12 10.21 16.31 -1.26
CA GLN A 12 10.31 16.07 0.17
C GLN A 12 11.01 17.23 0.90
N LYS A 13 12.12 17.74 0.33
CA LYS A 13 12.81 18.92 0.87
C LYS A 13 11.90 20.14 0.95
N LYS A 14 11.12 20.41 -0.10
CA LYS A 14 10.15 21.53 -0.14
C LYS A 14 9.13 21.47 1.00
N HIS A 15 8.78 20.28 1.45
CA HIS A 15 7.78 20.06 2.50
C HIS A 15 8.40 19.73 3.89
N GLY A 16 9.71 19.83 4.04
CA GLY A 16 10.39 19.56 5.31
C GLY A 16 10.35 18.09 5.75
N VAL A 17 10.19 17.15 4.81
CA VAL A 17 10.15 15.72 5.13
C VAL A 17 11.55 15.20 5.38
N LYS A 18 11.76 14.53 6.51
CA LYS A 18 12.98 13.82 6.84
C LYS A 18 13.03 12.48 6.08
N LEU A 19 14.16 12.22 5.40
CA LEU A 19 14.38 10.98 4.69
C LEU A 19 15.24 10.02 5.50
N ARG A 20 14.84 8.75 5.55
CA ARG A 20 15.58 7.65 6.16
C ARG A 20 15.67 6.48 5.18
N GLY A 21 16.64 5.61 5.33
CA GLY A 21 16.70 4.40 4.49
C GLY A 21 18.06 3.72 4.45
N THR A 22 18.22 2.85 3.46
CA THR A 22 19.45 2.09 3.29
C THR A 22 20.63 2.97 2.86
N ALA A 23 21.86 2.50 3.07
CA ALA A 23 23.07 3.18 2.62
C ALA A 23 23.08 3.43 1.11
N GLU A 24 22.57 2.48 0.33
CA GLU A 24 22.43 2.62 -1.13
C GLU A 24 21.46 3.76 -1.50
N ALA A 25 20.31 3.85 -0.83
CA ALA A 25 19.36 4.94 -1.02
C ALA A 25 20.00 6.30 -0.66
N ALA A 26 20.77 6.35 0.44
CA ALA A 26 21.49 7.55 0.84
C ALA A 26 22.46 8.05 -0.23
N GLU A 27 23.23 7.17 -0.84
CA GLU A 27 24.19 7.51 -1.91
C GLU A 27 23.49 8.08 -3.16
N ILE A 28 22.38 7.48 -3.58
CA ILE A 28 21.62 7.96 -4.74
C ILE A 28 21.00 9.33 -4.46
N ILE A 29 20.42 9.53 -3.27
CA ILE A 29 19.80 10.80 -2.89
C ILE A 29 20.88 11.90 -2.73
N LYS A 30 22.04 11.61 -2.12
CA LYS A 30 23.16 12.55 -2.02
C LYS A 30 23.68 13.00 -3.38
N ARG A 31 23.79 12.07 -4.35
CA ARG A 31 24.19 12.43 -5.73
C ARG A 31 23.17 13.36 -6.39
N ALA A 32 21.88 13.09 -6.21
CA ALA A 32 20.81 13.95 -6.71
C ALA A 32 20.86 15.35 -6.08
N TYR A 33 21.19 15.43 -4.78
CA TYR A 33 21.37 16.68 -4.06
C TYR A 33 22.53 17.55 -4.59
N THR A 34 23.70 16.94 -4.78
CA THR A 34 24.89 17.65 -5.30
C THR A 34 24.70 18.15 -6.72
N ALA A 35 24.03 17.37 -7.58
CA ALA A 35 23.73 17.77 -8.94
C ALA A 35 22.79 18.99 -9.02
N ASP A 36 21.79 19.06 -8.11
CA ASP A 36 20.85 20.19 -8.03
C ASP A 36 21.50 21.48 -7.48
N GLY A 37 22.42 21.35 -6.50
CA GLY A 37 23.20 22.47 -5.95
C GLY A 37 24.14 23.11 -6.98
N GLN A 38 24.72 22.33 -7.85
CA GLN A 38 25.55 22.84 -8.95
C GLN A 38 24.75 23.55 -10.05
N ALA A 39 23.52 23.11 -10.31
CA ALA A 39 22.65 23.71 -11.34
C ALA A 39 22.10 25.10 -10.89
N ASN A 40 21.95 25.33 -9.59
CA ASN A 40 21.33 26.55 -9.06
C ASN A 40 22.32 27.60 -8.53
N GLY A 41 23.65 27.42 -8.68
CA GLY A 41 24.67 28.41 -8.35
C GLY A 41 24.75 28.83 -6.87
N SER A 42 24.11 28.08 -5.95
CA SER A 42 24.09 28.37 -4.52
C SER A 42 25.32 27.74 -3.85
N HIS A 43 26.29 28.58 -3.51
CA HIS A 43 27.47 28.23 -2.66
C HIS A 43 27.07 28.13 -1.18
N THR A 44 26.06 27.36 -0.83
CA THR A 44 25.85 26.96 0.57
C THR A 44 26.75 25.74 0.85
N ASN A 45 27.34 25.69 2.03
CA ASN A 45 28.27 24.63 2.45
C ASN A 45 27.63 23.27 2.35
N ALA A 46 27.73 22.67 1.17
CA ALA A 46 27.09 21.40 0.79
C ALA A 46 27.47 20.22 1.70
N ALA A 47 28.59 20.30 2.39
CA ALA A 47 29.07 19.24 3.27
C ALA A 47 28.33 19.14 4.61
N THR A 48 27.87 20.26 5.18
CA THR A 48 27.16 20.29 6.46
C THR A 48 25.64 20.08 6.30
N ASP A 49 25.09 20.51 5.18
CA ASP A 49 23.65 20.37 4.88
C ASP A 49 23.30 18.94 4.44
N SER A 50 24.24 18.23 3.81
CA SER A 50 24.04 16.85 3.34
C SER A 50 23.96 15.79 4.46
N GLN A 51 24.54 16.05 5.63
CA GLN A 51 24.46 15.14 6.78
C GLN A 51 23.09 15.15 7.47
N ASN A 52 22.31 16.22 7.30
CA ASN A 52 20.97 16.34 7.91
C ASN A 52 19.82 15.92 6.99
N VAL A 53 20.11 15.58 5.72
CA VAL A 53 19.08 15.31 4.70
C VAL A 53 18.61 13.87 4.73
N PHE A 54 19.48 12.93 5.11
CA PHE A 54 19.20 11.51 5.07
C PHE A 54 19.84 10.77 6.24
N GLU A 55 19.03 10.02 6.97
CA GLU A 55 19.47 9.16 8.06
C GLU A 55 19.54 7.70 7.59
N ILE A 56 20.68 7.04 7.81
CA ILE A 56 20.82 5.61 7.51
C ILE A 56 20.12 4.82 8.62
N MET A 57 19.30 3.86 8.21
CA MET A 57 18.52 2.99 9.08
C MET A 57 18.82 1.51 8.82
N GLY A 58 18.55 0.65 9.79
CA GLY A 58 18.60 -0.80 9.63
C GLY A 58 17.33 -1.35 8.96
N ASP A 59 17.40 -2.62 8.53
CA ASP A 59 16.26 -3.26 7.86
C ASP A 59 15.02 -3.37 8.77
N ASP A 60 15.19 -3.60 10.06
CA ASP A 60 14.07 -3.71 11.02
C ASP A 60 13.29 -2.41 11.21
N ASP A 61 13.89 -1.26 10.90
CA ASP A 61 13.25 0.05 11.03
C ASP A 61 12.12 0.28 10.01
N PHE A 62 12.04 -0.51 8.93
CA PHE A 62 10.97 -0.40 7.92
C PHE A 62 9.57 -0.76 8.44
N ASN A 63 9.44 -1.41 9.59
CA ASN A 63 8.16 -1.66 10.26
C ASN A 63 7.63 -0.43 11.03
N THR A 64 8.38 0.68 11.09
CA THR A 64 8.03 1.82 11.91
C THR A 64 7.04 2.73 11.21
N GLU A 65 5.90 2.98 11.83
CA GLU A 65 4.98 4.06 11.47
C GLU A 65 5.36 5.31 12.28
N TYR A 66 5.85 6.34 11.59
CA TYR A 66 6.45 7.52 12.27
C TYR A 66 5.40 8.52 12.78
N LEU A 67 4.21 8.58 12.20
CA LEU A 67 3.17 9.59 12.48
C LEU A 67 3.69 11.03 12.39
N ASP A 68 4.69 11.27 11.53
CA ASP A 68 5.39 12.52 11.34
C ASP A 68 5.84 12.66 9.87
N LEU A 69 6.40 13.80 9.52
CA LEU A 69 6.98 14.05 8.20
C LEU A 69 8.32 13.32 8.03
N VAL A 70 8.27 12.01 8.10
CA VAL A 70 9.39 11.08 7.90
C VAL A 70 9.04 10.06 6.83
N LEU A 71 9.95 9.81 5.91
CA LEU A 71 9.79 8.86 4.82
C LEU A 71 10.97 7.89 4.78
N SER A 72 10.70 6.60 4.86
CA SER A 72 11.68 5.53 4.63
C SER A 72 11.83 5.25 3.14
N VAL A 73 13.08 5.09 2.70
CA VAL A 73 13.45 4.86 1.28
C VAL A 73 14.36 3.64 1.16
N LYS A 74 13.96 2.71 0.30
CA LYS A 74 14.78 1.56 -0.09
C LYS A 74 14.87 1.48 -1.60
N ILE A 75 16.04 1.14 -2.11
CA ILE A 75 16.24 0.81 -3.52
C ILE A 75 16.08 -0.71 -3.67
N VAL A 76 15.40 -1.11 -4.72
CA VAL A 76 15.16 -2.52 -5.05
C VAL A 76 15.53 -2.78 -6.51
N ASN A 77 15.90 -4.02 -6.84
CA ASN A 77 16.38 -4.37 -8.17
C ASN A 77 15.23 -4.63 -9.17
N ASN A 78 14.07 -5.04 -8.67
CA ASN A 78 12.93 -5.43 -9.49
C ASN A 78 11.62 -5.38 -8.69
N VAL A 79 10.51 -5.57 -9.37
CA VAL A 79 9.18 -5.54 -8.76
C VAL A 79 8.96 -6.70 -7.76
N GLN A 80 9.56 -7.86 -7.96
CA GLN A 80 9.45 -9.00 -7.06
C GLN A 80 10.08 -8.70 -5.69
N GLU A 81 11.23 -8.03 -5.69
CA GLU A 81 11.88 -7.57 -4.45
C GLU A 81 11.03 -6.50 -3.76
N ALA A 82 10.42 -5.57 -4.52
CA ALA A 82 9.50 -4.58 -3.98
C ALA A 82 8.30 -5.24 -3.30
N ILE A 83 7.66 -6.21 -3.97
CA ILE A 83 6.52 -6.96 -3.45
C ILE A 83 6.90 -7.71 -2.16
N SER A 84 8.05 -8.40 -2.17
CA SER A 84 8.53 -9.12 -1.00
C SER A 84 8.78 -8.19 0.19
N HIS A 85 9.37 -7.02 -0.06
CA HIS A 85 9.61 -6.01 0.95
C HIS A 85 8.30 -5.45 1.53
N ILE A 86 7.35 -5.07 0.67
CA ILE A 86 6.05 -4.55 1.09
C ILE A 86 5.29 -5.59 1.92
N ASN A 87 5.22 -6.82 1.46
CA ASN A 87 4.52 -7.90 2.16
C ASN A 87 5.16 -8.25 3.51
N HIS A 88 6.46 -7.99 3.69
CA HIS A 88 7.16 -8.26 4.94
C HIS A 88 7.06 -7.09 5.94
N PHE A 89 7.23 -5.87 5.48
CA PHE A 89 7.36 -4.69 6.33
C PHE A 89 6.12 -3.78 6.34
N GLY A 90 5.23 -3.90 5.35
CA GLY A 90 4.07 -3.04 5.20
C GLY A 90 3.01 -3.25 6.28
N SER A 91 2.20 -2.22 6.49
CA SER A 91 1.05 -2.27 7.41
C SER A 91 -0.12 -3.09 6.87
N HIS A 92 -0.06 -3.57 5.62
CA HIS A 92 -1.14 -4.20 4.87
C HIS A 92 -2.38 -3.31 4.68
N HIS A 93 -2.20 -1.99 4.77
CA HIS A 93 -3.29 -1.04 4.57
C HIS A 93 -3.46 -0.71 3.09
N THR A 94 -2.56 0.08 2.51
CA THR A 94 -2.69 0.54 1.12
C THR A 94 -1.34 0.80 0.50
N ASP A 95 -1.08 0.19 -0.65
CA ASP A 95 0.13 0.34 -1.42
C ASP A 95 -0.17 0.72 -2.87
N CYS A 96 0.77 1.40 -3.51
CA CYS A 96 0.61 1.89 -4.88
C CYS A 96 1.88 1.67 -5.68
N ILE A 97 1.72 1.17 -6.90
CA ILE A 97 2.78 1.17 -7.91
C ILE A 97 2.60 2.34 -8.88
N VAL A 98 3.71 2.97 -9.25
CA VAL A 98 3.76 3.97 -10.32
C VAL A 98 4.50 3.36 -11.50
N THR A 99 3.77 2.96 -12.54
CA THR A 99 4.34 2.32 -13.72
C THR A 99 3.40 2.43 -14.92
N GLU A 100 3.97 2.50 -16.13
CA GLU A 100 3.23 2.39 -17.39
C GLU A 100 3.28 0.96 -17.97
N ASN A 101 4.09 0.07 -17.39
CA ASN A 101 4.16 -1.33 -17.80
C ASN A 101 3.01 -2.13 -17.21
N ALA A 102 2.09 -2.60 -18.07
CA ALA A 102 0.88 -3.31 -17.65
C ALA A 102 1.19 -4.64 -16.93
N ASP A 103 2.13 -5.43 -17.47
CA ASP A 103 2.49 -6.73 -16.87
C ASP A 103 3.08 -6.57 -15.46
N THR A 104 3.90 -5.52 -15.29
CA THR A 104 4.48 -5.18 -13.97
C THR A 104 3.39 -4.70 -13.00
N ALA A 105 2.43 -3.90 -13.49
CA ALA A 105 1.31 -3.44 -12.68
C ALA A 105 0.45 -4.63 -12.24
N ASP A 106 0.06 -5.49 -13.17
CA ASP A 106 -0.77 -6.67 -12.88
C ASP A 106 -0.10 -7.60 -11.87
N LEU A 107 1.20 -7.85 -12.01
CA LEU A 107 1.96 -8.65 -11.06
C LEU A 107 1.94 -8.02 -9.64
N PHE A 108 2.17 -6.72 -9.55
CA PHE A 108 2.11 -5.98 -8.29
C PHE A 108 0.71 -6.04 -7.66
N MET A 109 -0.33 -5.75 -8.45
CA MET A 109 -1.72 -5.75 -8.01
C MET A 109 -2.17 -7.13 -7.48
N GLN A 110 -1.65 -8.22 -8.05
CA GLN A 110 -1.99 -9.59 -7.63
C GLN A 110 -1.22 -10.06 -6.39
N LEU A 111 0.04 -9.68 -6.24
CA LEU A 111 0.94 -10.27 -5.26
C LEU A 111 1.16 -9.42 -4.00
N VAL A 112 0.86 -8.13 -4.03
CA VAL A 112 0.91 -7.30 -2.83
C VAL A 112 -0.29 -7.60 -1.94
N ASP A 113 -0.02 -7.99 -0.69
CA ASP A 113 -1.03 -8.40 0.27
C ASP A 113 -1.48 -7.23 1.16
N SER A 114 -2.06 -6.22 0.55
CA SER A 114 -2.64 -5.07 1.25
C SER A 114 -4.15 -4.97 1.00
N ALA A 115 -4.85 -4.29 1.89
CA ALA A 115 -6.30 -4.08 1.78
C ALA A 115 -6.68 -3.26 0.55
N GLY A 116 -5.82 -2.31 0.15
CA GLY A 116 -5.91 -1.54 -1.08
C GLY A 116 -4.61 -1.65 -1.86
N VAL A 117 -4.67 -2.03 -3.13
CA VAL A 117 -3.51 -2.06 -4.03
C VAL A 117 -3.85 -1.23 -5.26
N TYR A 118 -3.04 -0.23 -5.54
CA TYR A 118 -3.33 0.79 -6.55
C TYR A 118 -2.26 0.88 -7.61
N GLN A 119 -2.65 1.42 -8.76
CA GLN A 119 -1.74 1.81 -9.83
C GLN A 119 -1.94 3.28 -10.18
N ASN A 120 -0.84 4.04 -10.24
CA ASN A 120 -0.79 5.42 -10.76
C ASN A 120 -1.80 6.39 -10.12
N CYS A 121 -2.15 6.18 -8.85
CA CYS A 121 -3.03 7.09 -8.12
C CYS A 121 -2.61 7.25 -6.66
N SER A 122 -3.23 8.18 -5.96
CA SER A 122 -2.92 8.44 -4.56
C SER A 122 -3.47 7.35 -3.65
N THR A 123 -2.67 6.87 -2.69
CA THR A 123 -3.12 5.98 -1.62
C THR A 123 -4.19 6.62 -0.72
N ARG A 124 -4.35 7.95 -0.77
CA ARG A 124 -5.41 8.70 -0.06
C ARG A 124 -6.82 8.46 -0.61
N PHE A 125 -6.98 7.71 -1.70
CA PHE A 125 -8.28 7.21 -2.13
C PHE A 125 -8.84 6.09 -1.23
N ALA A 126 -8.03 5.47 -0.38
CA ALA A 126 -8.48 4.51 0.63
C ALA A 126 -9.30 5.24 1.72
N ASP A 127 -10.61 5.32 1.51
CA ASP A 127 -11.55 6.06 2.32
C ASP A 127 -12.97 5.59 2.01
N GLY A 128 -13.80 5.41 3.03
CA GLY A 128 -15.15 4.87 2.86
C GLY A 128 -16.04 5.70 1.94
N PHE A 129 -15.97 7.04 2.00
CA PHE A 129 -16.74 7.90 1.11
C PHE A 129 -16.24 7.83 -0.33
N ARG A 130 -14.91 7.79 -0.52
CA ARG A 130 -14.31 7.71 -1.87
C ARG A 130 -14.57 6.36 -2.55
N TYR A 131 -14.70 5.29 -1.76
CA TYR A 131 -15.11 3.97 -2.27
C TYR A 131 -16.63 3.86 -2.49
N GLY A 132 -17.42 4.83 -2.02
CA GLY A 132 -18.87 4.77 -2.11
C GLY A 132 -19.55 3.94 -1.01
N PHE A 133 -18.82 3.58 0.04
CA PHE A 133 -19.37 2.82 1.19
C PHE A 133 -20.10 3.71 2.21
N GLY A 134 -20.03 5.04 2.04
CA GLY A 134 -20.57 6.01 2.99
C GLY A 134 -19.63 6.24 4.17
N ALA A 135 -20.20 6.39 5.36
CA ALA A 135 -19.42 6.64 6.56
C ALA A 135 -18.48 5.48 6.89
N GLU A 136 -17.24 5.81 7.21
CA GLU A 136 -16.24 4.87 7.68
C GLU A 136 -16.23 4.85 9.21
N VAL A 137 -16.38 3.68 9.80
CA VAL A 137 -16.37 3.47 11.26
C VAL A 137 -15.02 2.92 11.74
N GLY A 138 -14.18 2.48 10.84
CA GLY A 138 -12.85 1.97 11.12
C GLY A 138 -12.14 1.47 9.87
N ILE A 139 -10.88 1.05 10.08
CA ILE A 139 -10.04 0.45 9.03
C ILE A 139 -9.52 -0.88 9.57
N SER A 140 -9.64 -1.93 8.78
CA SER A 140 -9.09 -3.25 9.10
C SER A 140 -8.06 -3.68 8.06
N THR A 141 -6.92 -4.18 8.50
CA THR A 141 -5.89 -4.79 7.65
C THR A 141 -5.90 -6.31 7.74
N SER A 142 -6.66 -6.88 8.69
CA SER A 142 -6.78 -8.32 8.87
C SER A 142 -7.62 -8.99 7.78
N LYS A 143 -7.54 -10.33 7.71
CA LYS A 143 -8.32 -11.16 6.77
C LYS A 143 -9.45 -11.95 7.48
N ILE A 144 -9.80 -11.58 8.70
CA ILE A 144 -10.79 -12.32 9.50
C ILE A 144 -12.21 -11.90 9.15
N HIS A 145 -12.43 -10.61 8.84
CA HIS A 145 -13.74 -10.03 8.55
C HIS A 145 -13.63 -9.00 7.42
N ALA A 146 -14.21 -7.81 7.58
CA ALA A 146 -14.04 -6.73 6.61
C ALA A 146 -12.57 -6.30 6.53
N ARG A 147 -12.11 -5.92 5.35
CA ARG A 147 -10.74 -5.48 5.10
C ARG A 147 -10.75 -4.12 4.40
N GLY A 148 -9.80 -3.25 4.76
CA GLY A 148 -9.75 -1.86 4.30
C GLY A 148 -10.74 -0.97 5.05
N PRO A 149 -11.24 0.10 4.42
CA PRO A 149 -12.27 0.96 4.99
C PRO A 149 -13.55 0.18 5.32
N VAL A 150 -13.99 0.26 6.57
CA VAL A 150 -15.15 -0.47 7.09
C VAL A 150 -16.33 0.48 7.25
N GLY A 151 -17.32 0.35 6.39
CA GLY A 151 -18.61 1.04 6.48
C GLY A 151 -19.69 0.20 7.17
N LEU A 152 -20.95 0.61 7.01
CA LEU A 152 -22.10 -0.04 7.63
C LEU A 152 -22.20 -1.53 7.32
N GLU A 153 -21.95 -1.92 6.09
CA GLU A 153 -22.02 -3.34 5.66
C GLU A 153 -20.99 -4.22 6.38
N GLY A 154 -19.81 -3.66 6.73
CA GLY A 154 -18.80 -4.37 7.50
C GLY A 154 -19.16 -4.62 8.97
N LEU A 155 -20.20 -3.96 9.50
CA LEU A 155 -20.66 -4.10 10.87
C LEU A 155 -21.83 -5.08 11.03
N VAL A 156 -22.37 -5.60 9.93
CA VAL A 156 -23.51 -6.50 9.95
C VAL A 156 -23.10 -7.89 9.50
N THR A 157 -23.93 -8.87 9.84
CA THR A 157 -23.82 -10.23 9.35
C THR A 157 -25.21 -10.71 8.91
N TYR A 158 -25.26 -11.84 8.28
CA TYR A 158 -26.49 -12.41 7.75
C TYR A 158 -26.93 -13.64 8.54
N LYS A 159 -28.22 -13.96 8.45
CA LYS A 159 -28.80 -15.24 8.87
C LYS A 159 -29.66 -15.82 7.77
N TYR A 160 -29.65 -17.11 7.64
CA TYR A 160 -30.55 -17.81 6.73
C TYR A 160 -31.91 -17.97 7.38
N LYS A 161 -32.98 -17.72 6.62
CA LYS A 161 -34.36 -18.05 6.97
C LYS A 161 -34.87 -19.06 5.96
N LEU A 162 -35.16 -20.26 6.41
CA LEU A 162 -35.68 -21.31 5.58
C LEU A 162 -37.16 -21.58 5.92
N TYR A 163 -38.03 -21.42 4.95
CA TYR A 163 -39.47 -21.68 5.10
C TYR A 163 -39.80 -22.99 4.36
N GLY A 164 -40.23 -23.98 5.11
CA GLY A 164 -40.57 -25.29 4.58
C GLY A 164 -42.04 -25.66 4.78
N HIS A 165 -42.48 -26.68 4.08
CA HIS A 165 -43.83 -27.25 4.19
C HIS A 165 -43.74 -28.77 4.45
N GLY A 166 -42.82 -29.17 5.35
CA GLY A 166 -42.64 -30.60 5.71
C GLY A 166 -41.61 -31.33 4.85
N GLN A 167 -40.78 -30.64 4.09
CA GLN A 167 -39.67 -31.29 3.34
C GLN A 167 -38.66 -31.87 4.34
N ILE A 168 -38.18 -33.08 4.04
CA ILE A 168 -37.13 -33.75 4.82
C ILE A 168 -35.90 -33.99 3.95
N VAL A 169 -34.73 -33.97 4.57
CA VAL A 169 -33.45 -34.14 3.86
C VAL A 169 -33.35 -35.52 3.20
N ASP A 170 -33.92 -36.57 3.81
CA ASP A 170 -33.83 -37.93 3.33
C ASP A 170 -34.39 -38.09 1.90
N ASP A 171 -35.46 -37.37 1.57
CA ASP A 171 -36.04 -37.41 0.23
C ASP A 171 -35.07 -36.95 -0.88
N TYR A 172 -34.21 -35.98 -0.53
CA TYR A 172 -33.20 -35.45 -1.44
C TYR A 172 -31.92 -36.28 -1.40
N ALA A 173 -31.48 -36.71 -0.22
CA ALA A 173 -30.30 -37.56 -0.06
C ALA A 173 -30.43 -38.92 -0.74
N THR A 174 -31.63 -39.47 -0.75
CA THR A 174 -31.93 -40.76 -1.41
C THR A 174 -32.33 -40.61 -2.88
N GLY A 175 -32.38 -39.41 -3.41
CA GLY A 175 -32.74 -39.13 -4.81
C GLY A 175 -34.22 -39.25 -5.14
N LYS A 176 -35.12 -39.39 -4.13
CA LYS A 176 -36.56 -39.35 -4.34
C LYS A 176 -37.05 -38.00 -4.83
N LYS A 177 -36.38 -36.93 -4.42
CA LYS A 177 -36.58 -35.54 -4.87
C LYS A 177 -35.29 -34.93 -5.33
N GLN A 178 -35.35 -33.92 -6.21
CA GLN A 178 -34.21 -33.20 -6.73
C GLN A 178 -34.24 -31.74 -6.30
N PHE A 179 -33.10 -31.15 -6.11
CA PHE A 179 -32.96 -29.70 -5.95
C PHE A 179 -33.17 -29.01 -7.30
N HIS A 180 -33.89 -27.91 -7.27
CA HIS A 180 -34.09 -27.05 -8.43
C HIS A 180 -33.36 -25.73 -8.15
N PHE A 181 -32.08 -25.69 -8.48
CA PHE A 181 -31.29 -24.45 -8.35
C PHE A 181 -31.66 -23.48 -9.47
N LYS A 182 -31.78 -22.21 -9.12
CA LYS A 182 -31.91 -21.10 -10.07
C LYS A 182 -30.72 -20.19 -9.91
N ASP A 183 -30.14 -19.77 -11.03
CA ASP A 183 -29.23 -18.65 -11.04
C ASP A 183 -30.06 -17.37 -10.80
N LEU A 184 -29.59 -16.55 -9.87
CA LEU A 184 -30.26 -15.31 -9.46
C LEU A 184 -29.74 -14.12 -10.26
#